data_79ae766b3df4e04337fc76ded8d0f65f
#
_entry.id   79ae766b3df4e04337fc76ded8d0f65f
#
_cell.length_a   1.000
_cell.length_b   1.000
_cell.length_c   1.000
_cell.angle_alpha   90.00
_cell.angle_beta   90.00
_cell.angle_gamma   90.00
#
_symmetry.space_group_name_H-M   'P 1'
#
loop_
_entity.id
_entity.type
_entity.pdbx_description
1 polymer ?
#
loop_
_entity_poly.entity_id
_entity_poly.type
_entity_poly.pdbx_seq_one_letter_code
_entity_poly.pdbx_strand_id
1 'polypeptide(L)'
;MRPRRCFHLCKQLVDFGKRAGIEARSRNITIAIEPQRREESNIINNVSEALAWVEAVNDPNVQLMIDYYHFSVEKEDPAIILKVRGHLRHLHMANPDKRVMPLNWDEYDYAPFFSALRGIGYDRLIGLEASSSDLKTEGPRSITLLRRAMED
;
A
#
# COMPACT_ATOMS: atom_id res chain seq x y z
N MET A 1 -28.92 3.25 -5.76
CA MET A 1 -29.30 4.48 -5.05
C MET A 1 -29.18 4.30 -3.54
N ARG A 2 -28.04 4.70 -2.89
CA ARG A 2 -27.93 4.80 -1.41
C ARG A 2 -26.88 5.83 -1.01
N PRO A 3 -27.10 7.17 -1.16
CA PRO A 3 -26.10 8.18 -0.79
C PRO A 3 -25.93 8.34 0.74
N ARG A 4 -26.97 8.07 1.55
CA ARG A 4 -26.92 8.32 3.01
C ARG A 4 -26.13 7.30 3.82
N ARG A 5 -26.04 6.04 3.41
CA ARG A 5 -25.27 5.01 4.11
C ARG A 5 -23.76 5.20 3.92
N CYS A 6 -23.34 5.59 2.73
CA CYS A 6 -21.93 5.84 2.43
C CYS A 6 -21.38 7.01 3.27
N PHE A 7 -22.12 8.10 3.41
CA PHE A 7 -21.71 9.28 4.18
C PHE A 7 -21.53 8.99 5.67
N HIS A 8 -22.39 8.16 6.24
CA HIS A 8 -22.30 7.81 7.66
C HIS A 8 -21.12 6.87 7.95
N LEU A 9 -20.88 5.89 7.11
CA LEU A 9 -19.74 4.96 7.19
C LEU A 9 -18.42 5.71 7.01
N CYS A 10 -18.34 6.64 6.07
CA CYS A 10 -17.15 7.48 5.87
C CYS A 10 -16.85 8.32 7.11
N LYS A 11 -17.88 8.91 7.76
CA LYS A 11 -17.69 9.67 8.99
C LYS A 11 -17.20 8.79 10.13
N GLN A 12 -17.81 7.62 10.34
CA GLN A 12 -17.40 6.68 11.40
C GLN A 12 -15.94 6.23 11.20
N LEU A 13 -15.53 5.97 9.97
CA LEU A 13 -14.17 5.57 9.67
C LEU A 13 -13.17 6.70 9.95
N VAL A 14 -13.50 7.93 9.60
CA VAL A 14 -12.68 9.12 9.92
C VAL A 14 -12.60 9.34 11.43
N ASP A 15 -13.71 9.25 12.15
CA ASP A 15 -13.75 9.40 13.60
C ASP A 15 -12.93 8.30 14.31
N PHE A 16 -12.95 7.07 13.76
CA PHE A 16 -12.08 5.99 14.22
C PHE A 16 -10.62 6.32 13.98
N GLY A 17 -10.25 6.75 12.75
CA GLY A 17 -8.88 7.15 12.40
C GLY A 17 -8.33 8.24 13.32
N LYS A 18 -9.13 9.27 13.63
CA LYS A 18 -8.72 10.33 14.56
C LYS A 18 -8.43 9.82 15.97
N ARG A 19 -9.27 8.94 16.49
CA ARG A 19 -9.04 8.31 17.82
C ARG A 19 -7.80 7.41 17.79
N ALA A 20 -7.67 6.59 16.76
CA ALA A 20 -6.50 5.73 16.58
C ALA A 20 -5.19 6.55 16.46
N GLY A 21 -5.23 7.70 15.78
CA GLY A 21 -4.09 8.62 15.65
C GLY A 21 -3.63 9.18 17.00
N ILE A 22 -4.56 9.56 17.89
CA ILE A 22 -4.23 10.01 19.25
C ILE A 22 -3.47 8.92 20.01
N GLU A 23 -3.96 7.67 19.95
CA GLU A 23 -3.32 6.53 20.61
C GLU A 23 -1.96 6.18 20.01
N ALA A 24 -1.85 6.23 18.67
CA ALA A 24 -0.61 6.01 17.96
C ALA A 24 0.46 7.02 18.35
N ARG A 25 0.09 8.29 18.42
CA ARG A 25 0.98 9.39 18.82
C ARG A 25 1.52 9.20 20.23
N SER A 26 0.66 8.82 21.18
CA SER A 26 1.06 8.59 22.58
C SER A 26 2.09 7.46 22.73
N ARG A 27 2.20 6.57 21.74
CA ARG A 27 3.10 5.42 21.72
C ARG A 27 4.25 5.54 20.70
N ASN A 28 4.34 6.70 20.04
CA ASN A 28 5.33 6.95 18.98
C ASN A 28 5.30 5.91 17.85
N ILE A 29 4.09 5.51 17.43
CA ILE A 29 3.87 4.62 16.30
C ILE A 29 3.11 5.33 15.18
N THR A 30 3.22 4.82 13.96
CA THR A 30 2.41 5.26 12.81
C THR A 30 1.51 4.13 12.37
N ILE A 31 0.23 4.42 12.20
CA ILE A 31 -0.73 3.52 11.57
C ILE A 31 -0.70 3.79 10.07
N ALA A 32 -0.56 2.75 9.27
CA ALA A 32 -0.65 2.85 7.82
C ALA A 32 -1.86 2.03 7.33
N ILE A 33 -2.85 2.73 6.73
CA ILE A 33 -4.01 2.05 6.13
C ILE A 33 -3.60 1.38 4.82
N GLU A 34 -4.05 0.15 4.64
CA GLU A 34 -3.86 -0.62 3.43
C GLU A 34 -5.15 -0.64 2.61
N PRO A 35 -5.16 -0.10 1.39
CA PRO A 35 -6.23 -0.34 0.43
C PRO A 35 -6.18 -1.81 -0.03
N GLN A 36 -7.28 -2.52 0.13
CA GLN A 36 -7.38 -3.91 -0.29
C GLN A 36 -8.29 -4.06 -1.51
N ARG A 37 -8.04 -5.06 -2.35
CA ARG A 37 -8.89 -5.34 -3.50
C ARG A 37 -10.36 -5.55 -3.10
N ARG A 38 -11.28 -5.27 -4.04
CA ARG A 38 -12.75 -5.30 -3.79
C ARG A 38 -13.29 -6.66 -3.38
N GLU A 39 -12.57 -7.73 -3.67
CA GLU A 39 -12.94 -9.07 -3.23
C GLU A 39 -12.69 -9.32 -1.74
N GLU A 40 -11.77 -8.58 -1.13
CA GLU A 40 -11.37 -8.72 0.27
C GLU A 40 -11.93 -7.62 1.17
N SER A 41 -12.17 -6.43 0.63
CA SER A 41 -12.71 -5.29 1.39
C SER A 41 -13.77 -4.53 0.59
N ASN A 42 -14.70 -3.90 1.29
CA ASN A 42 -15.72 -3.05 0.69
C ASN A 42 -15.68 -1.59 1.18
N ILE A 43 -14.56 -1.17 1.75
CA ILE A 43 -14.45 0.15 2.38
C ILE A 43 -13.45 1.04 1.64
N ILE A 44 -12.17 0.67 1.60
CA ILE A 44 -11.08 1.38 0.92
C ILE A 44 -10.41 0.40 -0.01
N ASN A 45 -10.56 0.59 -1.31
CA ASN A 45 -10.15 -0.39 -2.31
C ASN A 45 -9.09 0.13 -3.30
N ASN A 46 -8.65 1.36 -3.15
CA ASN A 46 -7.59 1.92 -3.97
C ASN A 46 -6.84 3.03 -3.22
N VAL A 47 -5.68 3.38 -3.75
CA VAL A 47 -4.79 4.39 -3.16
C VAL A 47 -5.44 5.77 -3.09
N SER A 48 -6.28 6.14 -4.06
CA SER A 48 -7.00 7.42 -4.04
C SER A 48 -8.00 7.50 -2.89
N GLU A 49 -8.71 6.43 -2.60
CA GLU A 49 -9.65 6.35 -1.46
C GLU A 49 -8.88 6.39 -0.12
N ALA A 50 -7.75 5.69 -0.03
CA ALA A 50 -6.88 5.73 1.14
C ALA A 50 -6.32 7.14 1.39
N LEU A 51 -5.86 7.82 0.34
CA LEU A 51 -5.39 9.20 0.43
C LEU A 51 -6.49 10.13 0.95
N ALA A 52 -7.67 10.08 0.36
CA ALA A 52 -8.81 10.90 0.78
C ALA A 52 -9.18 10.65 2.26
N TRP A 53 -9.08 9.40 2.72
CA TRP A 53 -9.32 9.08 4.13
C TRP A 53 -8.23 9.63 5.05
N VAL A 54 -6.95 9.46 4.69
CA VAL A 54 -5.81 9.99 5.47
C VAL A 54 -5.90 11.51 5.59
N GLU A 55 -6.21 12.20 4.50
CA GLU A 55 -6.41 13.66 4.49
C GLU A 55 -7.60 14.09 5.37
N ALA A 56 -8.71 13.34 5.34
CA ALA A 56 -9.88 13.61 6.18
C ALA A 56 -9.62 13.34 7.68
N VAL A 57 -8.80 12.35 8.01
CA VAL A 57 -8.34 12.09 9.39
C VAL A 57 -7.42 13.21 9.86
N ASN A 58 -6.53 13.67 8.99
CA ASN A 58 -5.58 14.78 9.22
C ASN A 58 -4.76 14.60 10.50
N ASP A 59 -4.15 13.42 10.69
CA ASP A 59 -3.26 13.11 11.80
C ASP A 59 -1.91 12.59 11.25
N PRO A 60 -0.75 13.14 11.68
CA PRO A 60 0.55 12.73 11.17
C PRO A 60 0.92 11.27 11.50
N ASN A 61 0.27 10.68 12.50
CA ASN A 61 0.46 9.28 12.88
C ASN A 61 -0.53 8.32 12.17
N VAL A 62 -1.39 8.84 11.27
CA VAL A 62 -2.28 8.04 10.43
C VAL A 62 -1.93 8.31 8.98
N GLN A 63 -1.42 7.31 8.30
CA GLN A 63 -0.82 7.40 6.99
C GLN A 63 -1.31 6.22 6.12
N LEU A 64 -0.77 6.04 4.93
CA LEU A 64 -1.14 4.93 4.04
C LEU A 64 0.08 4.05 3.68
N MET A 65 -0.21 2.85 3.28
CA MET A 65 0.70 1.93 2.63
C MET A 65 0.10 1.44 1.31
N ILE A 66 0.91 0.81 0.48
CA ILE A 66 0.47 0.17 -0.76
C ILE A 66 0.98 -1.27 -0.75
N ASP A 67 0.08 -2.23 -0.94
CA ASP A 67 0.45 -3.58 -1.34
C ASP A 67 0.35 -3.69 -2.86
N TYR A 68 1.47 -4.02 -3.51
CA TYR A 68 1.55 -4.15 -4.96
C TYR A 68 0.58 -5.21 -5.50
N TYR A 69 0.31 -6.28 -4.75
CA TYR A 69 -0.68 -7.27 -5.13
C TYR A 69 -2.07 -6.65 -5.32
N HIS A 70 -2.58 -5.96 -4.32
CA HIS A 70 -3.88 -5.29 -4.39
C HIS A 70 -3.91 -4.20 -5.45
N PHE A 71 -2.87 -3.38 -5.49
CA PHE A 71 -2.67 -2.31 -6.48
C PHE A 71 -2.79 -2.83 -7.92
N SER A 72 -2.10 -3.94 -8.22
CA SER A 72 -2.06 -4.52 -9.56
C SER A 72 -3.36 -5.22 -9.93
N VAL A 73 -4.00 -5.93 -8.99
CA VAL A 73 -5.29 -6.59 -9.23
C VAL A 73 -6.39 -5.57 -9.51
N GLU A 74 -6.42 -4.45 -8.79
CA GLU A 74 -7.34 -3.33 -9.04
C GLU A 74 -6.94 -2.47 -10.26
N LYS A 75 -5.81 -2.77 -10.91
CA LYS A 75 -5.29 -2.10 -12.11
C LYS A 75 -5.14 -0.60 -11.92
N GLU A 76 -4.60 -0.21 -10.77
CA GLU A 76 -4.37 1.20 -10.48
C GLU A 76 -3.24 1.79 -11.34
N ASP A 77 -3.38 3.04 -11.71
CA ASP A 77 -2.34 3.77 -12.45
C ASP A 77 -1.19 4.15 -11.51
N PRO A 78 0.07 3.74 -11.78
CA PRO A 78 1.23 4.14 -10.99
C PRO A 78 1.41 5.65 -10.79
N ALA A 79 0.83 6.49 -11.64
CA ALA A 79 0.84 7.93 -11.45
C ALA A 79 0.21 8.40 -10.11
N ILE A 80 -0.65 7.58 -9.48
CA ILE A 80 -1.22 7.89 -8.16
C ILE A 80 -0.14 7.95 -7.08
N ILE A 81 0.98 7.22 -7.22
CA ILE A 81 2.09 7.20 -6.27
C ILE A 81 2.69 8.60 -6.10
N LEU A 82 2.73 9.40 -7.18
CA LEU A 82 3.23 10.78 -7.12
C LEU A 82 2.38 11.66 -6.17
N LYS A 83 1.08 11.40 -6.07
CA LYS A 83 0.16 12.15 -5.21
C LYS A 83 0.29 11.80 -3.74
N VAL A 84 0.74 10.57 -3.43
CA VAL A 84 0.83 10.09 -2.05
C VAL A 84 2.23 10.22 -1.43
N ARG A 85 3.17 10.89 -2.10
CA ARG A 85 4.56 11.08 -1.65
C ARG A 85 4.69 11.41 -0.16
N GLY A 86 3.87 12.32 0.36
CA GLY A 86 3.90 12.77 1.75
C GLY A 86 3.30 11.78 2.74
N HIS A 87 2.51 10.82 2.27
CA HIS A 87 1.68 9.92 3.08
C HIS A 87 2.09 8.46 3.01
N LEU A 88 2.87 8.05 2.00
CA LEU A 88 3.29 6.67 1.82
C LEU A 88 4.35 6.29 2.86
N ARG A 89 4.04 5.31 3.72
CA ARG A 89 4.91 4.90 4.84
C ARG A 89 5.47 3.51 4.71
N HIS A 90 4.79 2.63 4.01
CA HIS A 90 5.20 1.23 3.87
C HIS A 90 4.73 0.67 2.54
N LEU A 91 5.41 -0.36 2.07
CA LEU A 91 5.02 -1.13 0.91
C LEU A 91 5.01 -2.62 1.24
N HIS A 92 4.02 -3.33 0.71
CA HIS A 92 4.07 -4.77 0.56
C HIS A 92 4.26 -5.16 -0.90
N MET A 93 4.96 -6.27 -1.10
CA MET A 93 5.23 -6.83 -2.43
C MET A 93 4.91 -8.30 -2.50
N ALA A 94 4.17 -8.67 -3.52
CA ALA A 94 4.00 -10.02 -4.01
C ALA A 94 3.84 -10.00 -5.53
N ASN A 95 4.09 -11.12 -6.19
CA ASN A 95 3.68 -11.28 -7.59
C ASN A 95 2.14 -11.27 -7.65
N PRO A 96 1.51 -10.47 -8.53
CA PRO A 96 0.05 -10.38 -8.65
C PRO A 96 -0.63 -11.69 -9.05
N ASP A 97 0.08 -12.57 -9.75
CA ASP A 97 -0.40 -13.93 -9.99
C ASP A 97 -0.16 -14.80 -8.74
N LYS A 98 -1.24 -15.27 -8.14
CA LYS A 98 -1.25 -16.17 -6.97
C LYS A 98 -0.67 -15.62 -5.68
N ARG A 99 -0.29 -14.36 -5.60
CA ARG A 99 0.29 -13.72 -4.40
C ARG A 99 1.52 -14.48 -3.87
N VAL A 100 2.41 -14.87 -4.79
CA VAL A 100 3.67 -15.58 -4.48
C VAL A 100 4.86 -14.64 -4.43
N MET A 101 6.03 -15.15 -4.00
CA MET A 101 7.29 -14.38 -4.01
C MET A 101 7.61 -13.87 -5.43
N PRO A 102 7.94 -12.60 -5.63
CA PRO A 102 8.43 -12.07 -6.90
C PRO A 102 9.88 -12.54 -7.11
N LEU A 103 10.12 -13.41 -8.09
CA LEU A 103 11.42 -14.08 -8.27
C LEU A 103 12.18 -13.62 -9.50
N ASN A 104 11.47 -13.13 -10.53
CA ASN A 104 12.07 -12.64 -11.75
C ASN A 104 11.40 -11.34 -12.20
N TRP A 105 12.18 -10.46 -12.84
CA TRP A 105 11.68 -9.16 -13.29
C TRP A 105 10.61 -9.28 -14.39
N ASP A 106 10.75 -10.30 -15.24
CA ASP A 106 9.87 -10.50 -16.40
C ASP A 106 8.56 -11.24 -16.08
N GLU A 107 8.31 -11.60 -14.82
CA GLU A 107 7.08 -12.28 -14.42
C GLU A 107 5.86 -11.37 -14.49
N TYR A 108 6.08 -10.07 -14.34
CA TYR A 108 5.05 -9.06 -14.32
C TYR A 108 5.62 -7.69 -14.69
N ASP A 109 4.79 -6.75 -15.14
CA ASP A 109 5.24 -5.39 -15.45
C ASP A 109 5.42 -4.56 -14.18
N TYR A 110 6.53 -4.76 -13.49
CA TYR A 110 6.90 -4.03 -12.28
C TYR A 110 7.45 -2.62 -12.56
N ALA A 111 7.97 -2.38 -13.75
CA ALA A 111 8.76 -1.19 -14.07
C ALA A 111 8.02 0.14 -13.83
N PRO A 112 6.75 0.34 -14.23
CA PRO A 112 6.04 1.60 -14.00
C PRO A 112 5.86 1.91 -12.51
N PHE A 113 5.58 0.89 -11.68
CA PHE A 113 5.43 1.04 -10.25
C PHE A 113 6.71 1.49 -9.57
N PHE A 114 7.83 0.79 -9.83
CA PHE A 114 9.12 1.14 -9.26
C PHE A 114 9.65 2.48 -9.78
N SER A 115 9.42 2.81 -11.05
CA SER A 115 9.74 4.12 -11.60
C SER A 115 9.02 5.26 -10.85
N ALA A 116 7.74 5.07 -10.52
CA ALA A 116 6.99 6.05 -9.74
C ALA A 116 7.53 6.17 -8.30
N LEU A 117 7.91 5.06 -7.66
CA LEU A 117 8.52 5.06 -6.32
C LEU A 117 9.86 5.82 -6.30
N ARG A 118 10.73 5.57 -7.27
CA ARG A 118 11.98 6.32 -7.43
C ARG A 118 11.71 7.80 -7.68
N GLY A 119 10.70 8.10 -8.51
CA GLY A 119 10.28 9.46 -8.82
C GLY A 119 9.85 10.29 -7.60
N ILE A 120 9.31 9.65 -6.57
CA ILE A 120 8.99 10.32 -5.29
C ILE A 120 10.13 10.26 -4.27
N GLY A 121 11.24 9.59 -4.59
CA GLY A 121 12.35 9.38 -3.65
C GLY A 121 11.95 8.47 -2.47
N TYR A 122 11.20 7.38 -2.74
CA TYR A 122 10.82 6.45 -1.68
C TYR A 122 12.04 5.72 -1.11
N ASP A 123 12.29 5.89 0.18
CA ASP A 123 13.46 5.37 0.90
C ASP A 123 13.10 4.50 2.12
N ARG A 124 11.83 4.06 2.20
CA ARG A 124 11.32 3.29 3.34
C ARG A 124 11.33 1.79 3.05
N LEU A 125 10.82 1.04 4.02
CA LEU A 125 10.80 -0.42 3.96
C LEU A 125 9.79 -0.95 2.92
N ILE A 126 10.19 -2.02 2.24
CA ILE A 126 9.35 -2.86 1.41
C ILE A 126 9.30 -4.25 2.05
N GLY A 127 8.15 -4.67 2.53
CA GLY A 127 7.91 -6.00 3.07
C GLY A 127 7.48 -6.99 1.98
N LEU A 128 7.88 -8.24 2.10
CA LEU A 128 7.34 -9.31 1.27
C LEU A 128 6.12 -9.91 1.97
N GLU A 129 4.93 -9.74 1.40
CA GLU A 129 3.69 -10.35 1.87
C GLU A 129 3.18 -11.34 0.82
N ALA A 130 3.86 -12.47 0.73
CA ALA A 130 3.70 -13.43 -0.35
C ALA A 130 3.80 -14.88 0.16
N SER A 131 3.12 -15.78 -0.52
CA SER A 131 3.30 -17.21 -0.30
C SER A 131 4.64 -17.67 -0.85
N SER A 132 5.27 -18.63 -0.16
CA SER A 132 6.54 -19.23 -0.57
C SER A 132 6.49 -20.74 -0.36
N SER A 133 7.00 -21.50 -1.32
CA SER A 133 7.23 -22.94 -1.19
C SER A 133 8.58 -23.26 -0.54
N ASP A 134 9.56 -22.36 -0.68
CA ASP A 134 10.89 -22.45 -0.07
C ASP A 134 11.42 -21.05 0.27
N LEU A 135 11.03 -20.56 1.44
CA LEU A 135 11.41 -19.22 1.91
C LEU A 135 12.93 -19.02 1.98
N LYS A 136 13.71 -20.09 2.25
CA LYS A 136 15.18 -19.99 2.34
C LYS A 136 15.82 -19.64 1.01
N THR A 137 15.26 -20.15 -0.08
CA THR A 137 15.75 -19.88 -1.44
C THR A 137 15.06 -18.66 -2.06
N GLU A 138 13.74 -18.57 -1.95
CA GLU A 138 12.93 -17.54 -2.61
C GLU A 138 13.08 -16.16 -1.96
N GLY A 139 13.14 -16.09 -0.62
CA GLY A 139 13.26 -14.82 0.10
C GLY A 139 14.48 -14.00 -0.32
N PRO A 140 15.72 -14.53 -0.28
CA PRO A 140 16.90 -13.79 -0.73
C PRO A 140 16.85 -13.36 -2.19
N ARG A 141 16.25 -14.17 -3.09
CA ARG A 141 16.06 -13.83 -4.51
C ARG A 141 15.11 -12.64 -4.66
N SER A 142 13.96 -12.68 -3.98
CA SER A 142 13.00 -11.56 -3.99
C SER A 142 13.63 -10.28 -3.46
N ILE A 143 14.35 -10.33 -2.35
CA ILE A 143 15.04 -9.16 -1.79
C ILE A 143 16.06 -8.59 -2.81
N THR A 144 16.81 -9.45 -3.50
CA THR A 144 17.76 -9.01 -4.53
C THR A 144 17.05 -8.34 -5.70
N LEU A 145 15.91 -8.89 -6.14
CA LEU A 145 15.10 -8.31 -7.19
C LEU A 145 14.59 -6.91 -6.79
N LEU A 146 14.02 -6.78 -5.59
CA LEU A 146 13.47 -5.51 -5.11
C LEU A 146 14.55 -4.44 -4.92
N ARG A 147 15.74 -4.80 -4.46
CA ARG A 147 16.87 -3.85 -4.34
C ARG A 147 17.26 -3.30 -5.69
N ARG A 148 17.46 -4.16 -6.69
CA ARG A 148 17.77 -3.73 -8.06
C ARG A 148 16.67 -2.82 -8.63
N ALA A 149 15.41 -3.20 -8.43
CA ALA A 149 14.27 -2.40 -8.90
C ALA A 149 14.23 -0.98 -8.33
N MET A 150 14.80 -0.77 -7.14
CA MET A 150 14.90 0.57 -6.51
C MET A 150 16.15 1.35 -6.93
N GLU A 151 17.17 0.69 -7.50
CA GLU A 151 18.42 1.31 -7.94
C GLU A 151 18.39 1.74 -9.41
N ASP A 152 17.75 0.95 -10.30
CA ASP A 152 17.66 1.18 -11.77
C ASP A 152 16.61 2.27 -12.13
#